data_c39cd2460c8004d5ae287c1303029efb
#
_entry.id   c39cd2460c8004d5ae287c1303029efb
#
_cell.length_a   1.000
_cell.length_b   1.000
_cell.length_c   1.000
_cell.angle_alpha   90.00
_cell.angle_beta   90.00
_cell.angle_gamma   90.00
#
_symmetry.space_group_name_H-M   'P 1'
#
loop_
_entity.id
_entity.type
_entity.pdbx_description
1 polymer ?
#
loop_
_entity_poly.entity_id
_entity_poly.type
_entity_poly.pdbx_seq_one_letter_code
_entity_poly.pdbx_strand_id
1 'polypeptide(L)'
;TKMKKLDFKNNIAWIKNNQMSDGSILWDEKGKCDPWDHIECLIALAIYEEHEPFHAGIEWFLENLDDQLMIPPLFQKQQSVHEHFELHHPPYLAVALLQYFYSTNNKRILLDNLEVIRGIAKKTLEARDEHGYFFWARDKKGLLDNSLITATSSIYLSLKCISSIYKILGIRSLKLENEIAEINKIFDLKSARFNRDKIDRSRFSMDCYYPYLS
;
A
#
# COMPACT_ATOMS: atom_id res chain seq x y z
N THR A 1 -9.72 19.15 -28.72
CA THR A 1 -9.92 19.85 -27.43
C THR A 1 -8.67 19.60 -26.60
N LYS A 2 -7.85 20.64 -26.33
CA LYS A 2 -6.71 20.50 -25.40
C LYS A 2 -7.27 20.21 -24.03
N MET A 3 -6.99 19.02 -23.48
CA MET A 3 -7.27 18.72 -22.06
C MET A 3 -6.55 19.78 -21.21
N LYS A 4 -7.32 20.46 -20.35
CA LYS A 4 -6.75 21.41 -19.37
C LYS A 4 -5.89 20.58 -18.40
N LYS A 5 -4.59 20.80 -18.39
CA LYS A 5 -3.70 20.13 -17.43
C LYS A 5 -4.17 20.54 -16.03
N LEU A 6 -4.62 19.58 -15.25
CA LEU A 6 -4.98 19.84 -13.84
C LEU A 6 -3.69 20.22 -13.09
N ASP A 7 -3.77 21.28 -12.30
CA ASP A 7 -2.65 21.74 -11.47
C ASP A 7 -2.98 21.49 -10.01
N PHE A 8 -2.24 20.58 -9.38
CA PHE A 8 -2.40 20.17 -7.99
C PHE A 8 -1.32 20.75 -7.05
N LYS A 9 -0.62 21.80 -7.47
CA LYS A 9 0.47 22.41 -6.66
C LYS A 9 0.03 22.80 -5.25
N ASN A 10 -1.20 23.31 -5.10
CA ASN A 10 -1.73 23.65 -3.79
C ASN A 10 -1.93 22.39 -2.91
N ASN A 11 -2.34 21.27 -3.51
CA ASN A 11 -2.48 19.99 -2.80
C ASN A 11 -1.10 19.47 -2.37
N ILE A 12 -0.09 19.58 -3.23
CA ILE A 12 1.29 19.20 -2.88
C ILE A 12 1.84 20.07 -1.74
N ALA A 13 1.61 21.39 -1.81
CA ALA A 13 2.00 22.29 -0.72
C ALA A 13 1.29 21.92 0.60
N TRP A 14 0.02 21.54 0.54
CA TRP A 14 -0.74 21.08 1.71
C TRP A 14 -0.13 19.78 2.28
N ILE A 15 0.18 18.79 1.46
CA ILE A 15 0.84 17.54 1.89
C ILE A 15 2.16 17.85 2.61
N LYS A 16 3.01 18.69 2.01
CA LYS A 16 4.31 19.08 2.60
C LYS A 16 4.14 19.80 3.93
N ASN A 17 3.14 20.68 4.05
CA ASN A 17 2.87 21.42 5.29
C ASN A 17 2.31 20.53 6.42
N ASN A 18 1.73 19.36 6.07
CA ASN A 18 1.23 18.38 7.04
C ASN A 18 2.23 17.24 7.30
N GLN A 19 3.42 17.29 6.70
CA GLN A 19 4.48 16.36 7.00
C GLN A 19 5.23 16.79 8.26
N MET A 20 5.34 15.86 9.20
CA MET A 20 6.05 16.06 10.46
C MET A 20 7.56 15.90 10.29
N SER A 21 8.33 16.33 11.29
CA SER A 21 9.80 16.21 11.27
C SER A 21 10.30 14.76 11.27
N ASP A 22 9.49 13.79 11.67
CA ASP A 22 9.79 12.37 11.57
C ASP A 22 9.45 11.76 10.19
N GLY A 23 8.88 12.55 9.28
CA GLY A 23 8.48 12.12 7.94
C GLY A 23 7.02 11.70 7.81
N SER A 24 6.28 11.49 8.90
CA SER A 24 4.85 11.13 8.85
C SER A 24 4.01 12.23 8.23
N ILE A 25 3.00 11.86 7.43
CA ILE A 25 2.06 12.81 6.82
C ILE A 25 0.71 12.65 7.50
N LEU A 26 0.22 13.73 8.12
CA LEU A 26 -0.97 13.71 8.93
C LEU A 26 -2.25 13.88 8.09
N TRP A 27 -3.33 13.21 8.50
CA TRP A 27 -4.67 13.41 7.93
C TRP A 27 -5.27 14.75 8.30
N ASP A 28 -5.03 15.13 9.56
CA ASP A 28 -5.68 16.29 10.17
C ASP A 28 -4.80 16.93 11.26
N GLU A 29 -5.22 18.10 11.73
CA GLU A 29 -4.56 18.84 12.81
C GLU A 29 -4.60 18.09 14.17
N LYS A 30 -5.39 17.00 14.29
CA LYS A 30 -5.47 16.17 15.49
C LYS A 30 -4.33 15.16 15.58
N GLY A 31 -3.50 15.07 14.54
CA GLY A 31 -2.31 14.25 14.51
C GLY A 31 -2.54 12.78 14.19
N LYS A 32 -3.58 12.48 13.39
CA LYS A 32 -3.79 11.13 12.82
C LYS A 32 -2.90 10.91 11.60
N CYS A 33 -2.30 9.73 11.51
CA CYS A 33 -1.59 9.24 10.34
C CYS A 33 -1.98 7.79 10.09
N ASP A 34 -2.52 7.51 8.92
CA ASP A 34 -2.79 6.17 8.39
C ASP A 34 -1.70 5.85 7.36
N PRO A 35 -1.01 4.70 7.47
CA PRO A 35 0.06 4.35 6.54
C PRO A 35 -0.38 4.21 5.09
N TRP A 36 -1.63 3.83 4.81
CA TRP A 36 -2.10 3.75 3.43
C TRP A 36 -2.23 5.15 2.80
N ASP A 37 -2.93 6.06 3.48
CA ASP A 37 -3.06 7.44 2.99
C ASP A 37 -1.72 8.17 2.96
N HIS A 38 -0.82 7.84 3.91
CA HIS A 38 0.56 8.31 3.88
C HIS A 38 1.26 7.91 2.56
N ILE A 39 1.17 6.63 2.15
CA ILE A 39 1.73 6.17 0.86
C ILE A 39 1.05 6.87 -0.32
N GLU A 40 -0.25 7.13 -0.30
CA GLU A 40 -0.93 7.88 -1.36
C GLU A 40 -0.40 9.32 -1.47
N CYS A 41 -0.11 9.96 -0.35
CA CYS A 41 0.57 11.25 -0.34
C CYS A 41 1.99 11.16 -0.92
N LEU A 42 2.75 10.10 -0.61
CA LEU A 42 4.08 9.87 -1.20
C LEU A 42 4.01 9.66 -2.71
N ILE A 43 2.99 8.99 -3.24
CA ILE A 43 2.76 8.85 -4.68
C ILE A 43 2.61 10.25 -5.32
N ALA A 44 1.84 11.13 -4.68
CA ALA A 44 1.66 12.49 -5.16
C ALA A 44 2.97 13.31 -5.11
N LEU A 45 3.75 13.20 -4.03
CA LEU A 45 5.07 13.81 -3.92
C LEU A 45 6.04 13.30 -5.00
N ALA A 46 6.03 12.00 -5.28
CA ALA A 46 6.85 11.39 -6.34
C ALA A 46 6.51 11.95 -7.73
N ILE A 47 5.22 12.11 -8.06
CA ILE A 47 4.76 12.66 -9.34
C ILE A 47 5.24 14.12 -9.54
N TYR A 48 5.35 14.88 -8.46
CA TYR A 48 5.80 16.26 -8.48
C TYR A 48 7.30 16.42 -8.20
N GLU A 49 8.04 15.31 -8.13
CA GLU A 49 9.50 15.26 -7.91
C GLU A 49 9.94 15.99 -6.62
N GLU A 50 9.09 15.91 -5.60
CA GLU A 50 9.38 16.45 -4.25
C GLU A 50 10.26 15.45 -3.48
N HIS A 51 11.56 15.45 -3.75
CA HIS A 51 12.49 14.41 -3.34
C HIS A 51 12.66 14.30 -1.83
N GLU A 52 12.97 15.40 -1.14
CA GLU A 52 13.23 15.37 0.31
C GLU A 52 12.00 14.91 1.11
N PRO A 53 10.79 15.47 0.89
CA PRO A 53 9.60 15.00 1.58
C PRO A 53 9.26 13.54 1.28
N PHE A 54 9.46 13.10 0.03
CA PHE A 54 9.26 11.71 -0.36
C PHE A 54 10.18 10.77 0.43
N HIS A 55 11.50 11.05 0.46
CA HIS A 55 12.47 10.21 1.17
C HIS A 55 12.19 10.17 2.67
N ALA A 56 11.92 11.31 3.30
CA ALA A 56 11.55 11.35 4.71
C ALA A 56 10.33 10.49 5.03
N GLY A 57 9.31 10.51 4.16
CA GLY A 57 8.13 9.66 4.33
C GLY A 57 8.40 8.18 4.12
N ILE A 58 9.27 7.79 3.18
CA ILE A 58 9.71 6.39 3.01
C ILE A 58 10.47 5.91 4.25
N GLU A 59 11.39 6.72 4.78
CA GLU A 59 12.15 6.40 6.00
C GLU A 59 11.20 6.19 7.18
N TRP A 60 10.25 7.10 7.40
CA TRP A 60 9.24 6.93 8.43
C TRP A 60 8.47 5.61 8.30
N PHE A 61 8.04 5.26 7.09
CA PHE A 61 7.31 4.02 6.86
C PHE A 61 8.15 2.79 7.21
N LEU A 62 9.41 2.78 6.78
CA LEU A 62 10.36 1.66 7.03
C LEU A 62 10.70 1.51 8.52
N GLU A 63 10.91 2.62 9.24
CA GLU A 63 11.21 2.62 10.67
C GLU A 63 10.04 2.14 11.54
N ASN A 64 8.81 2.23 11.02
CA ASN A 64 7.61 1.77 11.72
C ASN A 64 7.17 0.34 11.32
N LEU A 65 7.92 -0.35 10.47
CA LEU A 65 7.74 -1.78 10.25
C LEU A 65 8.30 -2.57 11.44
N ASP A 66 7.51 -3.54 11.93
CA ASP A 66 7.99 -4.47 12.94
C ASP A 66 8.84 -5.61 12.32
N ASP A 67 9.36 -6.51 13.17
CA ASP A 67 10.17 -7.68 12.76
C ASP A 67 9.39 -8.64 11.83
N GLN A 68 8.08 -8.54 11.77
CA GLN A 68 7.22 -9.29 10.85
C GLN A 68 6.89 -8.52 9.59
N LEU A 69 7.50 -7.34 9.37
CA LEU A 69 7.23 -6.42 8.28
C LEU A 69 5.78 -5.92 8.24
N MET A 70 5.18 -5.74 9.43
CA MET A 70 3.86 -5.18 9.60
C MET A 70 3.98 -3.74 10.10
N ILE A 71 3.03 -2.90 9.70
CA ILE A 71 2.93 -1.52 10.18
C ILE A 71 1.61 -1.34 10.93
N PRO A 72 1.59 -0.66 12.09
CA PRO A 72 0.34 -0.28 12.77
C PRO A 72 -0.60 0.46 11.81
N PRO A 73 -1.91 0.14 11.75
CA PRO A 73 -2.82 0.74 10.79
C PRO A 73 -3.15 2.20 11.09
N LEU A 74 -2.87 2.66 12.30
CA LEU A 74 -3.14 4.02 12.71
C LEU A 74 -2.11 4.51 13.73
N PHE A 75 -1.66 5.73 13.53
CA PHE A 75 -0.89 6.50 14.51
C PHE A 75 -1.72 7.71 14.97
N GLN A 76 -1.65 8.02 16.24
CA GLN A 76 -2.24 9.21 16.83
C GLN A 76 -1.16 9.96 17.61
N LYS A 77 -0.84 11.18 17.18
CA LYS A 77 0.24 11.98 17.77
C LYS A 77 1.56 11.19 17.84
N GLN A 78 1.94 10.58 16.72
CA GLN A 78 3.16 9.76 16.56
C GLN A 78 3.19 8.48 17.40
N GLN A 79 2.12 8.11 18.07
CA GLN A 79 2.00 6.86 18.81
C GLN A 79 1.10 5.88 18.06
N SER A 80 1.53 4.63 17.95
CA SER A 80 0.71 3.59 17.33
C SER A 80 -0.52 3.30 18.19
N VAL A 81 -1.70 3.30 17.53
CA VAL A 81 -2.99 2.99 18.15
C VAL A 81 -3.63 1.88 17.33
N HIS A 82 -3.53 0.63 17.79
CA HIS A 82 -4.07 -0.48 17.04
C HIS A 82 -4.40 -1.70 17.92
N GLU A 83 -5.43 -2.45 17.52
CA GLU A 83 -5.76 -3.77 18.04
C GLU A 83 -5.40 -4.89 17.06
N HIS A 84 -5.21 -4.55 15.79
CA HIS A 84 -4.85 -5.44 14.69
C HIS A 84 -3.92 -4.74 13.70
N PHE A 85 -3.30 -5.49 12.81
CA PHE A 85 -2.54 -5.00 11.67
C PHE A 85 -3.32 -5.27 10.38
N GLU A 86 -3.34 -4.33 9.46
CA GLU A 86 -3.96 -4.48 8.15
C GLU A 86 -2.93 -4.97 7.11
N LEU A 87 -3.22 -6.12 6.48
CA LEU A 87 -2.23 -6.84 5.67
C LEU A 87 -1.95 -6.19 4.31
N HIS A 88 -2.77 -5.26 3.89
CA HIS A 88 -2.61 -4.53 2.63
C HIS A 88 -1.73 -3.27 2.75
N HIS A 89 -1.44 -2.79 3.96
CA HIS A 89 -0.61 -1.60 4.16
C HIS A 89 0.86 -1.83 3.77
N PRO A 90 1.57 -2.87 4.25
CA PRO A 90 2.98 -3.03 3.93
C PRO A 90 3.27 -3.17 2.42
N PRO A 91 2.56 -3.98 1.64
CA PRO A 91 2.88 -4.13 0.22
C PRO A 91 2.61 -2.88 -0.61
N TYR A 92 1.78 -1.94 -0.12
CA TYR A 92 1.47 -0.70 -0.81
C TYR A 92 2.69 0.23 -0.94
N LEU A 93 3.71 0.07 -0.11
CA LEU A 93 5.02 0.71 -0.26
C LEU A 93 5.58 0.59 -1.68
N ALA A 94 5.42 -0.57 -2.31
CA ALA A 94 5.94 -0.81 -3.66
C ALA A 94 5.31 0.11 -4.73
N VAL A 95 4.08 0.58 -4.51
CA VAL A 95 3.40 1.51 -5.43
C VAL A 95 4.12 2.86 -5.43
N ALA A 96 4.43 3.42 -4.25
CA ALA A 96 5.14 4.69 -4.13
C ALA A 96 6.57 4.60 -4.69
N LEU A 97 7.30 3.53 -4.38
CA LEU A 97 8.67 3.33 -4.87
C LEU A 97 8.73 3.21 -6.40
N LEU A 98 7.79 2.48 -6.99
CA LEU A 98 7.70 2.35 -8.45
C LEU A 98 7.31 3.68 -9.10
N GLN A 99 6.38 4.43 -8.51
CA GLN A 99 5.99 5.75 -9.00
C GLN A 99 7.17 6.72 -8.96
N TYR A 100 7.95 6.73 -7.87
CA TYR A 100 9.14 7.57 -7.77
C TYR A 100 10.17 7.22 -8.86
N PHE A 101 10.39 5.92 -9.10
CA PHE A 101 11.25 5.49 -10.21
C PHE A 101 10.74 6.00 -11.57
N TYR A 102 9.44 5.93 -11.84
CA TYR A 102 8.88 6.41 -13.11
C TYR A 102 9.01 7.92 -13.28
N SER A 103 8.94 8.69 -12.20
CA SER A 103 9.11 10.15 -12.26
C SER A 103 10.57 10.56 -12.42
N THR A 104 11.52 9.84 -11.78
CA THR A 104 12.91 10.29 -11.65
C THR A 104 13.92 9.45 -12.42
N ASN A 105 13.52 8.27 -12.90
CA ASN A 105 14.40 7.22 -13.44
C ASN A 105 15.52 6.77 -12.47
N ASN A 106 15.35 7.01 -11.17
CA ASN A 106 16.32 6.68 -10.13
C ASN A 106 16.13 5.21 -9.67
N LYS A 107 16.92 4.30 -10.25
CA LYS A 107 16.91 2.88 -9.86
C LYS A 107 17.43 2.62 -8.44
N ARG A 108 18.17 3.54 -7.86
CA ARG A 108 18.78 3.35 -6.55
C ARG A 108 17.71 3.15 -5.48
N ILE A 109 16.60 3.90 -5.56
CA ILE A 109 15.47 3.75 -4.62
C ILE A 109 14.89 2.32 -4.61
N LEU A 110 14.85 1.66 -5.78
CA LEU A 110 14.36 0.28 -5.90
C LEU A 110 15.36 -0.73 -5.34
N LEU A 111 16.66 -0.50 -5.56
CA LEU A 111 17.73 -1.37 -5.07
C LEU A 111 17.85 -1.32 -3.55
N ASP A 112 17.82 -0.12 -2.98
CA ASP A 112 17.97 0.09 -1.54
C ASP A 112 16.82 -0.53 -0.74
N ASN A 113 15.61 -0.63 -1.34
CA ASN A 113 14.42 -1.20 -0.70
C ASN A 113 14.12 -2.65 -1.13
N LEU A 114 14.96 -3.28 -1.94
CA LEU A 114 14.67 -4.57 -2.57
C LEU A 114 14.42 -5.68 -1.56
N GLU A 115 15.23 -5.80 -0.51
CA GLU A 115 15.10 -6.86 0.49
C GLU A 115 13.83 -6.72 1.32
N VAL A 116 13.47 -5.49 1.69
CA VAL A 116 12.21 -5.21 2.40
C VAL A 116 11.02 -5.59 1.50
N ILE A 117 11.02 -5.18 0.24
CA ILE A 117 9.97 -5.52 -0.73
C ILE A 117 9.84 -7.03 -0.91
N ARG A 118 10.95 -7.77 -0.97
CA ARG A 118 10.95 -9.24 -1.05
C ARG A 118 10.31 -9.89 0.17
N GLY A 119 10.69 -9.41 1.35
CA GLY A 119 10.14 -9.88 2.62
C GLY A 119 8.63 -9.63 2.70
N ILE A 120 8.21 -8.41 2.39
CA ILE A 120 6.79 -8.03 2.36
C ILE A 120 6.01 -8.89 1.37
N ALA A 121 6.49 -9.05 0.13
CA ALA A 121 5.82 -9.87 -0.89
C ALA A 121 5.62 -11.32 -0.41
N LYS A 122 6.66 -11.92 0.20
CA LYS A 122 6.57 -13.26 0.77
C LYS A 122 5.49 -13.35 1.85
N LYS A 123 5.52 -12.45 2.84
CA LYS A 123 4.56 -12.43 3.95
C LYS A 123 3.13 -12.21 3.47
N THR A 124 2.95 -11.31 2.51
CA THR A 124 1.63 -11.04 1.88
C THR A 124 1.08 -12.30 1.22
N LEU A 125 1.89 -13.01 0.43
CA LEU A 125 1.46 -14.23 -0.26
C LEU A 125 1.16 -15.40 0.68
N GLU A 126 1.76 -15.43 1.88
CA GLU A 126 1.49 -16.42 2.92
C GLU A 126 0.15 -16.16 3.66
N ALA A 127 -0.41 -14.96 3.57
CA ALA A 127 -1.61 -14.55 4.29
C ALA A 127 -2.90 -14.78 3.49
N ARG A 128 -3.08 -16.00 2.96
CA ARG A 128 -4.26 -16.42 2.17
C ARG A 128 -4.95 -17.63 2.79
N ASP A 129 -6.25 -17.71 2.57
CA ASP A 129 -7.00 -18.91 2.89
C ASP A 129 -6.75 -20.05 1.85
N GLU A 130 -7.31 -21.21 2.09
CA GLU A 130 -7.19 -22.40 1.22
C GLU A 130 -7.78 -22.22 -0.20
N HIS A 131 -8.57 -21.16 -0.40
CA HIS A 131 -9.16 -20.80 -1.69
C HIS A 131 -8.44 -19.64 -2.38
N GLY A 132 -7.34 -19.13 -1.78
CA GLY A 132 -6.51 -18.07 -2.33
C GLY A 132 -6.94 -16.64 -1.99
N TYR A 133 -7.98 -16.45 -1.17
CA TYR A 133 -8.43 -15.12 -0.74
C TYR A 133 -7.54 -14.59 0.38
N PHE A 134 -7.12 -13.34 0.27
CA PHE A 134 -6.28 -12.71 1.30
C PHE A 134 -7.11 -12.39 2.54
N PHE A 135 -6.60 -12.76 3.70
CA PHE A 135 -7.09 -12.19 4.95
C PHE A 135 -6.77 -10.68 4.96
N TRP A 136 -7.72 -9.87 5.46
CA TRP A 136 -7.52 -8.42 5.44
C TRP A 136 -6.67 -7.92 6.59
N ALA A 137 -6.69 -8.63 7.75
CA ALA A 137 -5.99 -8.22 8.95
C ALA A 137 -5.53 -9.42 9.79
N ARG A 138 -4.64 -9.12 10.75
CA ARG A 138 -4.24 -10.02 11.83
C ARG A 138 -4.22 -9.30 13.16
N ASP A 139 -4.55 -10.01 14.24
CA ASP A 139 -4.41 -9.55 15.61
C ASP A 139 -3.41 -10.43 16.39
N LYS A 140 -3.39 -10.30 17.74
CA LYS A 140 -2.55 -11.10 18.63
C LYS A 140 -2.88 -12.60 18.61
N LYS A 141 -4.08 -12.98 18.17
CA LYS A 141 -4.54 -14.38 18.10
C LYS A 141 -4.25 -15.02 16.74
N GLY A 142 -3.95 -14.22 15.71
CA GLY A 142 -3.64 -14.69 14.37
C GLY A 142 -4.37 -13.93 13.27
N LEU A 143 -4.56 -14.59 12.13
CA LEU A 143 -5.27 -14.01 10.98
C LEU A 143 -6.77 -13.92 11.28
N LEU A 144 -7.37 -12.77 10.97
CA LEU A 144 -8.82 -12.58 11.11
C LEU A 144 -9.52 -13.25 9.92
N ASP A 145 -10.52 -14.12 10.23
CA ASP A 145 -11.23 -14.88 9.19
C ASP A 145 -12.20 -14.02 8.38
N ASN A 146 -11.64 -13.04 7.68
CA ASN A 146 -12.36 -12.22 6.72
C ASN A 146 -11.45 -11.78 5.59
N SER A 147 -12.04 -11.53 4.42
CA SER A 147 -11.39 -10.99 3.24
C SER A 147 -12.18 -9.78 2.74
N LEU A 148 -11.49 -8.69 2.46
CA LEU A 148 -12.12 -7.47 1.94
C LEU A 148 -11.69 -7.24 0.49
N ILE A 149 -12.64 -6.86 -0.36
CA ILE A 149 -12.36 -6.61 -1.79
C ILE A 149 -11.38 -5.45 -1.95
N THR A 150 -11.50 -4.39 -1.16
CA THR A 150 -10.58 -3.25 -1.17
C THR A 150 -9.16 -3.68 -0.81
N ALA A 151 -8.99 -4.42 0.30
CA ALA A 151 -7.68 -4.91 0.73
C ALA A 151 -7.05 -5.85 -0.31
N THR A 152 -7.83 -6.79 -0.87
CA THR A 152 -7.37 -7.69 -1.94
C THR A 152 -6.95 -6.91 -3.19
N SER A 153 -7.69 -5.87 -3.57
CA SER A 153 -7.36 -5.02 -4.72
C SER A 153 -6.06 -4.26 -4.50
N SER A 154 -5.86 -3.68 -3.31
CA SER A 154 -4.61 -3.00 -2.94
C SER A 154 -3.42 -3.96 -2.96
N ILE A 155 -3.58 -5.17 -2.41
CA ILE A 155 -2.55 -6.22 -2.47
C ILE A 155 -2.24 -6.59 -3.91
N TYR A 156 -3.25 -6.81 -4.75
CA TYR A 156 -3.07 -7.16 -6.16
C TYR A 156 -2.29 -6.09 -6.92
N LEU A 157 -2.67 -4.81 -6.78
CA LEU A 157 -1.94 -3.69 -7.37
C LEU A 157 -0.49 -3.68 -6.88
N SER A 158 -0.27 -3.84 -5.57
CA SER A 158 1.06 -3.84 -4.97
C SER A 158 1.95 -4.96 -5.51
N LEU A 159 1.43 -6.18 -5.64
CA LEU A 159 2.17 -7.31 -6.21
C LEU A 159 2.50 -7.10 -7.70
N LYS A 160 1.63 -6.46 -8.47
CA LYS A 160 1.93 -6.04 -9.86
C LYS A 160 3.07 -5.02 -9.89
N CYS A 161 3.08 -4.06 -8.94
CA CYS A 161 4.17 -3.09 -8.81
C CYS A 161 5.48 -3.80 -8.43
N ILE A 162 5.46 -4.76 -7.49
CA ILE A 162 6.64 -5.55 -7.13
C ILE A 162 7.17 -6.35 -8.34
N SER A 163 6.28 -6.98 -9.12
CA SER A 163 6.67 -7.67 -10.35
C SER A 163 7.34 -6.72 -11.35
N SER A 164 6.82 -5.49 -11.47
CA SER A 164 7.40 -4.46 -12.33
C SER A 164 8.78 -4.01 -11.83
N ILE A 165 8.93 -3.81 -10.51
CA ILE A 165 10.22 -3.51 -9.88
C ILE A 165 11.24 -4.62 -10.19
N TYR A 166 10.86 -5.88 -10.04
CA TYR A 166 11.73 -7.01 -10.35
C TYR A 166 12.18 -6.99 -11.82
N LYS A 167 11.26 -6.76 -12.75
CA LYS A 167 11.58 -6.64 -14.20
C LYS A 167 12.56 -5.50 -14.49
N ILE A 168 12.37 -4.32 -13.87
CA ILE A 168 13.27 -3.17 -13.98
C ILE A 168 14.68 -3.50 -13.49
N LEU A 169 14.78 -4.29 -12.42
CA LEU A 169 16.03 -4.72 -11.82
C LEU A 169 16.64 -5.98 -12.48
N GLY A 170 16.00 -6.54 -13.51
CA GLY A 170 16.47 -7.75 -14.19
C GLY A 170 16.26 -9.05 -13.39
N ILE A 171 15.39 -9.03 -12.39
CA ILE A 171 15.07 -10.17 -11.53
C ILE A 171 13.89 -10.94 -12.16
N ARG A 172 14.09 -12.22 -12.42
CA ARG A 172 13.00 -13.10 -12.87
C ARG A 172 12.29 -13.73 -11.67
N SER A 173 10.97 -13.68 -11.65
CA SER A 173 10.14 -14.32 -10.61
C SER A 173 8.87 -14.93 -11.20
N LEU A 174 9.03 -16.08 -11.86
CA LEU A 174 7.90 -16.85 -12.39
C LEU A 174 6.88 -17.19 -11.29
N LYS A 175 7.36 -17.43 -10.06
CA LYS A 175 6.47 -17.68 -8.92
C LYS A 175 5.54 -16.49 -8.69
N LEU A 176 6.07 -15.26 -8.60
CA LEU A 176 5.26 -14.06 -8.37
C LEU A 176 4.28 -13.82 -9.53
N GLU A 177 4.72 -14.01 -10.77
CA GLU A 177 3.86 -13.84 -11.95
C GLU A 177 2.69 -14.83 -11.96
N ASN A 178 2.95 -16.10 -11.60
CA ASN A 178 1.90 -17.10 -11.45
C ASN A 178 0.92 -16.75 -10.33
N GLU A 179 1.42 -16.29 -9.17
CA GLU A 179 0.57 -15.88 -8.05
C GLU A 179 -0.34 -14.70 -8.44
N ILE A 180 0.18 -13.70 -9.16
CA ILE A 180 -0.62 -12.58 -9.67
C ILE A 180 -1.72 -13.08 -10.62
N ALA A 181 -1.41 -14.04 -11.50
CA ALA A 181 -2.37 -14.62 -12.41
C ALA A 181 -3.49 -15.39 -11.67
N GLU A 182 -3.15 -16.11 -10.59
CA GLU A 182 -4.15 -16.79 -9.77
C GLU A 182 -5.03 -15.81 -8.99
N ILE A 183 -4.45 -14.74 -8.44
CA ILE A 183 -5.22 -13.69 -7.74
C ILE A 183 -6.26 -13.08 -8.69
N ASN A 184 -5.90 -12.82 -9.94
CA ASN A 184 -6.84 -12.26 -10.92
C ASN A 184 -8.09 -13.13 -11.13
N LYS A 185 -8.00 -14.45 -10.92
CA LYS A 185 -9.13 -15.38 -11.08
C LYS A 185 -10.14 -15.29 -9.93
N ILE A 186 -9.72 -14.86 -8.74
CA ILE A 186 -10.59 -14.75 -7.56
C ILE A 186 -11.36 -13.44 -7.48
N PHE A 187 -11.08 -12.47 -8.36
CA PHE A 187 -11.80 -11.18 -8.41
C PHE A 187 -13.23 -11.38 -8.94
N ASP A 188 -14.07 -11.96 -8.12
CA ASP A 188 -15.52 -11.96 -8.30
C ASP A 188 -16.16 -11.09 -7.20
N LEU A 189 -16.61 -9.90 -7.57
CA LEU A 189 -17.24 -8.93 -6.66
C LEU A 189 -18.48 -9.49 -5.94
N LYS A 190 -19.08 -10.55 -6.48
CA LYS A 190 -20.25 -11.23 -5.90
C LYS A 190 -19.87 -12.42 -5.05
N SER A 191 -18.58 -12.72 -4.93
CA SER A 191 -18.13 -13.87 -4.15
C SER A 191 -18.51 -13.70 -2.67
N ALA A 192 -19.21 -14.69 -2.14
CA ALA A 192 -19.55 -14.77 -0.70
C ALA A 192 -18.30 -14.94 0.20
N ARG A 193 -17.11 -15.10 -0.39
CA ARG A 193 -15.85 -15.21 0.34
C ARG A 193 -15.28 -13.86 0.76
N PHE A 194 -15.68 -12.76 0.09
CA PHE A 194 -15.46 -11.43 0.59
C PHE A 194 -16.52 -11.06 1.63
N ASN A 195 -16.13 -10.23 2.59
CA ASN A 195 -17.03 -9.67 3.60
C ASN A 195 -17.75 -10.76 4.42
N ARG A 196 -17.01 -11.78 4.88
CA ARG A 196 -17.56 -12.93 5.62
C ARG A 196 -18.18 -12.54 6.97
N ASP A 197 -17.76 -11.41 7.54
CA ASP A 197 -18.35 -10.81 8.75
C ASP A 197 -19.75 -10.23 8.51
N LYS A 198 -20.20 -10.15 7.25
CA LYS A 198 -21.52 -9.63 6.84
C LYS A 198 -21.81 -8.20 7.30
N ILE A 199 -20.78 -7.40 7.54
CA ILE A 199 -20.95 -5.97 7.82
C ILE A 199 -21.50 -5.29 6.57
N ASP A 200 -22.50 -4.42 6.73
CA ASP A 200 -23.00 -3.61 5.62
C ASP A 200 -21.92 -2.63 5.14
N ARG A 201 -21.41 -2.89 3.95
CA ARG A 201 -20.36 -2.10 3.31
C ARG A 201 -20.87 -1.17 2.21
N SER A 202 -22.18 -1.02 2.08
CA SER A 202 -22.81 -0.15 1.06
C SER A 202 -22.34 1.30 1.11
N ARG A 203 -21.82 1.76 2.26
CA ARG A 203 -21.28 3.10 2.47
C ARG A 203 -19.77 3.22 2.20
N PHE A 204 -19.08 2.11 1.98
CA PHE A 204 -17.63 2.11 1.72
C PHE A 204 -17.38 2.26 0.22
N SER A 205 -17.22 3.50 -0.25
CA SER A 205 -17.01 3.80 -1.66
C SER A 205 -15.78 3.09 -2.25
N MET A 206 -14.76 2.84 -1.45
CA MET A 206 -13.54 2.14 -1.87
C MET A 206 -13.80 0.73 -2.38
N ASP A 207 -14.77 0.00 -1.81
CA ASP A 207 -15.17 -1.31 -2.31
C ASP A 207 -15.75 -1.27 -3.73
N CYS A 208 -16.24 -0.09 -4.16
CA CYS A 208 -16.82 0.10 -5.47
C CYS A 208 -15.77 0.42 -6.55
N TYR A 209 -14.74 1.21 -6.25
CA TYR A 209 -13.81 1.69 -7.27
C TYR A 209 -12.41 1.08 -7.21
N TYR A 210 -11.94 0.63 -6.05
CA TYR A 210 -10.59 0.07 -5.91
C TYR A 210 -10.33 -1.15 -6.83
N PRO A 211 -11.28 -2.08 -7.02
CA PRO A 211 -11.11 -3.18 -7.95
C PRO A 211 -10.85 -2.76 -9.40
N TYR A 212 -11.25 -1.55 -9.78
CA TYR A 212 -11.00 -1.00 -11.12
C TYR A 212 -9.64 -0.28 -11.23
N LEU A 213 -9.02 0.08 -10.10
CA LEU A 213 -7.69 0.68 -10.07
C LEU A 213 -6.58 -0.37 -10.08
N SER A 214 -6.87 -1.58 -9.64
CA SER A 214 -5.93 -2.69 -9.55
C SER A 214 -5.94 -3.55 -10.79
#